data_f8632f416295fac8b1433b6a3e44083f
#
_entry.id   f8632f416295fac8b1433b6a3e44083f
#
_cell.length_a   1.000
_cell.length_b   1.000
_cell.length_c   1.000
_cell.angle_alpha   90.00
_cell.angle_beta   90.00
_cell.angle_gamma   90.00
#
_symmetry.space_group_name_H-M   'P 1'
#
loop_
_entity.id
_entity.type
_entity.pdbx_description
1 polymer ?
#
loop_
_entity_poly.entity_id
_entity_poly.type
_entity_poly.pdbx_seq_one_letter_code
_entity_poly.pdbx_strand_id
1 'polypeptide(L)'
;MRSSELARDNEMEAAEALYTAVFGGDENEFKTILTEKNLQLGNFIPFKSGLTKEQAIKIESSGLKSLFVNVDSTRFFDPAFSHIVGYSGLTNREEVKGGLSNVDIIGRSGVEAEYDNLLRGENGRLITYRNVQGVPVGEQEVNKAIPGQDLVTTIDAKLQKYFYEALTERMRQLGRSRGVGIAIDPRNGELLALISVPSFSPDKISEALASPDNSLFNRAIAGLYSPGSTIKPMIAVAALVEKIIRPEDLILSTGYIEIPNPYYPDQPSRFVDWKPQGWVNIYSALARSCNVYFYTVGGGYGEIAGLGVKNLKKYFGIFGLNNVTEIDLPGEKKGNADSLGSGKSWTIGDTYHISIGQGDILVTPLELLNAIASIANGGFLRRITLTPRNEPELLADLSEFAPEMKEVVKGMEDGVYESYGTAYSLHDLPLKIAAKTGTAQIENNARINALFVGCAPMESASPPRICLLVLVEDAKEGSSNTLPVAYQVFKWYAENRLK
;
A
#
# COMPACT_ATOMS: atom_id res chain seq x y z
N MET A 1 25.84 22.00 -22.48
CA MET A 1 26.42 22.93 -23.45
C MET A 1 26.50 24.31 -22.81
N ARG A 2 27.61 25.06 -22.98
CA ARG A 2 27.76 26.45 -22.52
C ARG A 2 27.43 27.42 -23.67
N SER A 3 26.34 28.12 -23.56
CA SER A 3 25.85 29.03 -24.60
C SER A 3 26.83 30.18 -24.92
N SER A 4 27.53 30.69 -23.88
CA SER A 4 28.49 31.77 -24.03
C SER A 4 29.74 31.40 -24.83
N GLU A 5 30.18 30.16 -24.75
CA GLU A 5 31.36 29.67 -25.50
C GLU A 5 30.99 29.33 -26.95
N LEU A 6 29.80 28.78 -27.17
CA LEU A 6 29.27 28.48 -28.48
C LEU A 6 29.22 29.71 -29.41
N ALA A 7 28.76 30.86 -28.86
CA ALA A 7 28.65 32.10 -29.63
C ALA A 7 29.98 32.85 -29.83
N ARG A 8 30.97 32.61 -28.96
CA ARG A 8 32.20 33.38 -28.86
C ARG A 8 33.36 32.79 -29.64
N ASP A 9 33.53 31.50 -29.58
CA ASP A 9 34.70 30.83 -30.16
C ASP A 9 34.41 30.33 -31.59
N ASN A 10 33.32 30.77 -32.20
CA ASN A 10 32.86 30.36 -33.54
C ASN A 10 32.65 28.81 -33.63
N GLU A 11 32.30 28.20 -32.50
CA GLU A 11 32.12 26.75 -32.40
C GLU A 11 30.76 26.27 -32.93
N MET A 12 29.87 27.18 -33.37
CA MET A 12 28.50 26.83 -33.76
C MET A 12 28.48 25.79 -34.89
N GLU A 13 29.22 26.05 -35.97
CA GLU A 13 29.28 25.12 -37.13
C GLU A 13 29.89 23.77 -36.75
N ALA A 14 30.94 23.79 -35.92
CA ALA A 14 31.57 22.58 -35.44
C ALA A 14 30.68 21.77 -34.51
N ALA A 15 29.91 22.43 -33.63
CA ALA A 15 28.95 21.78 -32.74
C ALA A 15 27.76 21.18 -33.52
N GLU A 16 27.29 21.86 -34.54
CA GLU A 16 26.25 21.37 -35.45
C GLU A 16 26.71 20.15 -36.25
N ALA A 17 27.91 20.24 -36.84
CA ALA A 17 28.50 19.09 -37.53
C ALA A 17 28.71 17.86 -36.62
N LEU A 18 29.15 18.12 -35.39
CA LEU A 18 29.27 17.05 -34.37
C LEU A 18 27.92 16.46 -33.99
N TYR A 19 26.89 17.31 -33.84
CA TYR A 19 25.53 16.86 -33.56
C TYR A 19 25.02 15.92 -34.64
N THR A 20 25.13 16.28 -35.88
CA THR A 20 24.76 15.46 -37.03
C THR A 20 25.54 14.14 -37.07
N ALA A 21 26.85 14.19 -36.83
CA ALA A 21 27.73 13.02 -36.86
C ALA A 21 27.49 12.03 -35.69
N VAL A 22 27.05 12.54 -34.53
CA VAL A 22 26.84 11.72 -33.31
C VAL A 22 25.39 11.22 -33.17
N PHE A 23 24.42 12.04 -33.56
CA PHE A 23 23.00 11.76 -33.34
C PHE A 23 22.20 11.49 -34.61
N GLY A 24 22.76 11.79 -35.82
CA GLY A 24 22.06 11.63 -37.07
C GLY A 24 20.94 12.64 -37.31
N GLY A 25 20.86 13.69 -36.46
CA GLY A 25 19.90 14.78 -36.61
C GLY A 25 20.30 15.77 -37.69
N ASP A 26 19.38 16.63 -38.10
CA ASP A 26 19.64 17.68 -39.07
C ASP A 26 19.93 19.05 -38.41
N GLU A 27 20.39 20.02 -39.24
CA GLU A 27 20.68 21.39 -38.84
C GLU A 27 19.48 22.09 -38.19
N ASN A 28 18.27 21.81 -38.68
CA ASN A 28 17.06 22.43 -38.17
C ASN A 28 16.70 21.91 -36.76
N GLU A 29 16.89 20.63 -36.51
CA GLU A 29 16.70 20.03 -35.18
C GLU A 29 17.64 20.69 -34.17
N PHE A 30 18.94 20.82 -34.50
CA PHE A 30 19.94 21.50 -33.66
C PHE A 30 19.55 22.94 -33.34
N LYS A 31 19.19 23.72 -34.35
CA LYS A 31 18.76 25.12 -34.20
C LYS A 31 17.45 25.27 -33.40
N THR A 32 16.52 24.37 -33.59
CA THR A 32 15.26 24.34 -32.82
C THR A 32 15.53 24.13 -31.33
N ILE A 33 16.38 23.17 -30.97
CA ILE A 33 16.77 22.93 -29.58
C ILE A 33 17.40 24.18 -28.96
N LEU A 34 18.26 24.86 -29.70
CA LEU A 34 18.89 26.09 -29.22
C LEU A 34 17.88 27.23 -29.00
N THR A 35 16.89 27.37 -29.89
CA THR A 35 15.89 28.42 -29.84
C THR A 35 14.88 28.22 -28.73
N GLU A 36 14.39 26.99 -28.58
CA GLU A 36 13.41 26.63 -27.54
C GLU A 36 13.93 26.81 -26.12
N LYS A 37 15.24 26.60 -25.90
CA LYS A 37 15.87 26.70 -24.59
C LYS A 37 16.37 28.09 -24.19
N ASN A 38 15.98 29.10 -24.89
CA ASN A 38 16.19 30.53 -24.58
C ASN A 38 17.63 30.85 -24.11
N LEU A 39 18.57 30.95 -25.05
CA LEU A 39 20.00 31.17 -24.83
C LEU A 39 20.31 32.47 -24.08
N GLN A 40 20.22 32.47 -22.76
CA GLN A 40 20.80 33.55 -21.97
C GLN A 40 22.32 33.33 -21.80
N LEU A 41 23.11 34.37 -22.05
CA LEU A 41 24.57 34.37 -21.96
C LEU A 41 25.04 33.77 -20.61
N GLY A 42 25.73 32.63 -20.67
CA GLY A 42 26.43 32.04 -19.55
C GLY A 42 25.73 30.89 -18.85
N ASN A 43 24.58 30.43 -19.31
CA ASN A 43 23.90 29.29 -18.71
C ASN A 43 24.38 27.95 -19.29
N PHE A 44 24.46 26.94 -18.43
CA PHE A 44 24.57 25.56 -18.87
C PHE A 44 23.21 25.08 -19.35
N ILE A 45 23.14 24.57 -20.56
CA ILE A 45 21.92 24.08 -21.18
C ILE A 45 22.07 22.56 -21.33
N PRO A 46 21.21 21.74 -20.70
CA PRO A 46 21.13 20.32 -20.99
C PRO A 46 20.63 20.18 -22.44
N PHE A 47 21.49 19.59 -23.29
CA PHE A 47 21.27 19.56 -24.71
C PHE A 47 20.69 18.23 -25.18
N LYS A 48 21.28 17.12 -24.75
CA LYS A 48 20.85 15.74 -25.02
C LYS A 48 21.13 14.89 -23.80
N SER A 49 20.21 14.02 -23.44
CA SER A 49 20.35 13.03 -22.37
C SER A 49 20.36 11.61 -22.94
N GLY A 50 20.80 10.63 -22.14
CA GLY A 50 20.81 9.22 -22.53
C GLY A 50 21.89 8.88 -23.57
N LEU A 51 23.06 9.52 -23.49
CA LEU A 51 24.18 9.23 -24.38
C LEU A 51 24.72 7.83 -24.21
N THR A 52 25.03 7.15 -25.31
CA THR A 52 25.85 5.94 -25.26
C THR A 52 27.30 6.29 -24.91
N LYS A 53 28.05 5.31 -24.39
CA LYS A 53 29.45 5.50 -24.08
C LYS A 53 30.27 5.98 -25.28
N GLU A 54 29.96 5.49 -26.49
CA GLU A 54 30.61 5.89 -27.73
C GLU A 54 30.28 7.35 -28.11
N GLN A 55 29.04 7.77 -27.93
CA GLN A 55 28.62 9.16 -28.17
C GLN A 55 29.31 10.11 -27.18
N ALA A 56 29.37 9.75 -25.91
CA ALA A 56 30.06 10.53 -24.89
C ALA A 56 31.55 10.73 -25.24
N ILE A 57 32.26 9.66 -25.59
CA ILE A 57 33.65 9.72 -25.99
C ILE A 57 33.85 10.62 -27.23
N LYS A 58 32.99 10.51 -28.25
CA LYS A 58 33.08 11.36 -29.45
C LYS A 58 32.92 12.86 -29.12
N ILE A 59 31.99 13.20 -28.22
CA ILE A 59 31.79 14.57 -27.76
C ILE A 59 33.01 15.07 -26.99
N GLU A 60 33.51 14.33 -26.02
CA GLU A 60 34.69 14.71 -25.24
C GLU A 60 35.96 14.82 -26.09
N SER A 61 36.15 13.90 -27.06
CA SER A 61 37.32 13.94 -27.97
C SER A 61 37.26 15.02 -29.05
N SER A 62 36.09 15.71 -29.21
CA SER A 62 35.95 16.79 -30.20
C SER A 62 36.75 18.06 -29.87
N GLY A 63 37.12 18.23 -28.59
CA GLY A 63 37.86 19.38 -28.11
C GLY A 63 37.05 20.70 -28.08
N LEU A 64 35.74 20.66 -28.36
CA LEU A 64 34.86 21.80 -28.31
C LEU A 64 34.64 22.25 -26.87
N LYS A 65 35.02 23.47 -26.51
CA LYS A 65 34.85 24.01 -25.14
C LYS A 65 33.41 24.30 -24.78
N SER A 66 32.56 24.50 -25.75
CA SER A 66 31.12 24.73 -25.58
C SER A 66 30.33 23.47 -25.21
N LEU A 67 30.89 22.29 -25.53
CA LEU A 67 30.26 21.00 -25.27
C LEU A 67 31.03 20.20 -24.21
N PHE A 68 30.32 19.63 -23.29
CA PHE A 68 30.89 18.73 -22.30
C PHE A 68 29.85 17.67 -21.91
N VAL A 69 30.33 16.51 -21.56
CA VAL A 69 29.52 15.39 -21.06
C VAL A 69 29.46 15.51 -19.55
N ASN A 70 28.25 15.37 -19.01
CA ASN A 70 28.05 15.26 -17.58
C ASN A 70 27.40 13.90 -17.28
N VAL A 71 27.77 13.29 -16.16
CA VAL A 71 27.12 12.07 -15.67
C VAL A 71 25.82 12.50 -15.00
N ASP A 72 24.71 11.99 -15.51
CA ASP A 72 23.41 12.17 -14.92
C ASP A 72 22.81 10.82 -14.53
N SER A 73 22.01 10.79 -13.48
CA SER A 73 21.32 9.58 -13.04
C SER A 73 20.05 9.37 -13.85
N THR A 74 19.95 8.24 -14.55
CA THR A 74 18.69 7.83 -15.17
C THR A 74 17.88 7.03 -14.18
N ARG A 75 16.69 7.50 -13.85
CA ARG A 75 15.76 6.75 -13.00
C ARG A 75 15.10 5.65 -13.81
N PHE A 76 15.28 4.41 -13.38
CA PHE A 76 14.51 3.28 -13.89
C PHE A 76 13.22 3.16 -13.08
N PHE A 77 12.10 3.09 -13.77
CA PHE A 77 10.78 3.00 -13.15
C PHE A 77 10.06 1.71 -13.58
N ASP A 78 9.57 0.96 -12.59
CA ASP A 78 8.68 -0.18 -12.80
C ASP A 78 7.32 0.14 -12.12
N PRO A 79 6.19 0.10 -12.85
CA PRO A 79 4.86 0.41 -12.32
C PRO A 79 4.48 -0.37 -11.06
N ALA A 80 5.03 -1.57 -10.87
CA ALA A 80 4.80 -2.37 -9.68
C ALA A 80 5.25 -1.67 -8.38
N PHE A 81 6.18 -0.71 -8.45
CA PHE A 81 6.76 -0.02 -7.30
C PHE A 81 6.31 1.43 -7.15
N SER A 82 5.37 1.91 -7.96
CA SER A 82 4.99 3.32 -8.03
C SER A 82 4.66 3.94 -6.67
N HIS A 83 3.86 3.27 -5.85
CA HIS A 83 3.43 3.80 -4.55
C HIS A 83 4.45 3.57 -3.42
N ILE A 84 5.45 2.71 -3.63
CA ILE A 84 6.58 2.53 -2.73
C ILE A 84 7.63 3.58 -3.01
N VAL A 85 8.13 3.63 -4.25
CA VAL A 85 9.18 4.57 -4.66
C VAL A 85 8.65 6.00 -4.63
N GLY A 86 7.45 6.22 -5.16
CA GLY A 86 6.87 7.54 -5.28
C GLY A 86 7.43 8.31 -6.49
N TYR A 87 7.48 9.61 -6.37
CA TYR A 87 8.06 10.50 -7.39
C TYR A 87 8.72 11.70 -6.75
N SER A 88 9.58 12.34 -7.52
CA SER A 88 10.24 13.59 -7.15
C SER A 88 9.92 14.68 -8.17
N GLY A 89 10.11 15.93 -7.79
CA GLY A 89 9.86 17.09 -8.66
C GLY A 89 10.68 18.29 -8.24
N LEU A 90 10.71 19.29 -9.09
CA LEU A 90 11.41 20.54 -8.82
C LEU A 90 10.86 21.22 -7.56
N THR A 91 11.72 21.94 -6.86
CA THR A 91 11.38 22.79 -5.73
C THR A 91 10.35 23.84 -6.07
N ASN A 92 9.47 24.14 -5.14
CA ASN A 92 8.52 25.23 -5.23
C ASN A 92 9.10 26.53 -4.62
N ARG A 93 8.34 27.64 -4.72
CA ARG A 93 8.79 28.96 -4.23
C ARG A 93 9.05 29.02 -2.73
N GLU A 94 8.31 28.25 -1.93
CA GLU A 94 8.45 28.23 -0.46
C GLU A 94 9.70 27.47 -0.04
N GLU A 95 9.98 26.36 -0.71
CA GLU A 95 11.16 25.53 -0.50
C GLU A 95 12.45 26.28 -0.88
N VAL A 96 12.40 27.06 -1.96
CA VAL A 96 13.50 27.95 -2.32
C VAL A 96 13.73 29.04 -1.28
N LYS A 97 12.68 29.63 -0.69
CA LYS A 97 12.81 30.56 0.43
C LYS A 97 13.39 29.86 1.67
N GLY A 98 13.14 28.56 1.83
CA GLY A 98 13.71 27.73 2.88
C GLY A 98 15.20 27.37 2.71
N GLY A 99 15.83 27.80 1.57
CA GLY A 99 17.26 27.65 1.35
C GLY A 99 17.63 26.61 0.28
N LEU A 100 16.65 25.96 -0.36
CA LEU A 100 16.89 25.08 -1.50
C LEU A 100 17.10 25.88 -2.79
N SER A 101 17.78 25.30 -3.77
CA SER A 101 17.91 25.89 -5.08
C SER A 101 16.63 25.69 -5.91
N ASN A 102 16.33 26.61 -6.80
CA ASN A 102 15.19 26.49 -7.74
C ASN A 102 15.34 25.37 -8.79
N VAL A 103 16.49 24.73 -8.82
CA VAL A 103 16.79 23.58 -9.70
C VAL A 103 16.91 22.26 -8.93
N ASP A 104 16.74 22.29 -7.60
CA ASP A 104 16.78 21.08 -6.80
C ASP A 104 15.56 20.21 -7.09
N ILE A 105 15.80 18.90 -7.09
CA ILE A 105 14.76 17.88 -7.21
C ILE A 105 14.57 17.30 -5.83
N ILE A 106 13.33 17.32 -5.32
CA ILE A 106 12.98 16.79 -4.00
C ILE A 106 11.90 15.74 -4.12
N GLY A 107 11.86 14.81 -3.17
CA GLY A 107 10.84 13.78 -3.09
C GLY A 107 9.45 14.37 -2.82
N ARG A 108 8.43 13.86 -3.50
CA ARG A 108 7.03 14.32 -3.38
C ARG A 108 6.11 13.27 -2.79
N SER A 109 6.42 12.00 -2.94
CA SER A 109 5.68 10.88 -2.36
C SER A 109 6.58 9.65 -2.21
N GLY A 110 6.08 8.62 -1.52
CA GLY A 110 6.79 7.37 -1.33
C GLY A 110 8.12 7.54 -0.59
N VAL A 111 9.06 6.62 -0.79
CA VAL A 111 10.40 6.69 -0.19
C VAL A 111 11.21 7.90 -0.67
N GLU A 112 10.94 8.38 -1.88
CA GLU A 112 11.56 9.63 -2.38
C GLU A 112 11.25 10.81 -1.47
N ALA A 113 10.04 10.89 -0.90
CA ALA A 113 9.67 11.95 0.04
C ALA A 113 10.12 11.66 1.47
N GLU A 114 9.91 10.45 1.97
CA GLU A 114 10.23 10.08 3.36
C GLU A 114 11.72 10.15 3.64
N TYR A 115 12.53 9.70 2.67
CA TYR A 115 13.99 9.63 2.78
C TYR A 115 14.72 10.65 1.90
N ASP A 116 14.05 11.76 1.52
CA ASP A 116 14.61 12.78 0.63
C ASP A 116 15.97 13.28 1.10
N ASN A 117 16.13 13.56 2.39
CA ASN A 117 17.41 14.03 2.95
C ASN A 117 18.56 13.02 2.80
N LEU A 118 18.26 11.71 2.83
CA LEU A 118 19.24 10.64 2.63
C LEU A 118 19.57 10.47 1.16
N LEU A 119 18.54 10.49 0.30
CA LEU A 119 18.64 10.15 -1.12
C LEU A 119 19.17 11.30 -1.97
N ARG A 120 18.86 12.56 -1.59
CA ARG A 120 19.21 13.74 -2.38
C ARG A 120 20.69 14.09 -2.35
N GLY A 121 21.39 13.85 -1.21
CA GLY A 121 22.75 14.30 -0.99
C GLY A 121 22.87 15.82 -0.82
N GLU A 122 24.07 16.36 -1.03
CA GLU A 122 24.35 17.79 -0.89
C GLU A 122 24.92 18.37 -2.19
N ASN A 123 24.36 19.51 -2.61
CA ASN A 123 24.84 20.19 -3.81
C ASN A 123 26.22 20.81 -3.61
N GLY A 124 27.10 20.62 -4.57
CA GLY A 124 28.34 21.34 -4.66
C GLY A 124 28.08 22.82 -5.05
N ARG A 125 29.04 23.68 -4.72
CA ARG A 125 29.00 25.10 -5.06
C ARG A 125 30.27 25.52 -5.78
N LEU A 126 30.11 26.02 -7.02
CA LEU A 126 31.15 26.58 -7.84
C LEU A 126 30.89 28.05 -8.06
N ILE A 127 31.89 28.91 -7.77
CA ILE A 127 31.86 30.34 -8.08
C ILE A 127 32.68 30.55 -9.37
N THR A 128 32.03 31.05 -10.41
CA THR A 128 32.72 31.45 -11.66
C THR A 128 32.87 32.96 -11.67
N TYR A 129 34.11 33.42 -11.64
CA TYR A 129 34.43 34.85 -11.79
C TYR A 129 34.36 35.25 -13.25
N ARG A 130 33.75 36.39 -13.55
CA ARG A 130 33.59 36.91 -14.90
C ARG A 130 34.13 38.35 -15.01
N ASN A 131 34.75 38.69 -16.14
CA ASN A 131 35.13 40.07 -16.42
C ASN A 131 33.89 40.90 -16.82
N VAL A 132 34.10 42.20 -17.07
CA VAL A 132 33.04 43.18 -17.46
C VAL A 132 32.34 42.81 -18.78
N GLN A 133 32.97 42.00 -19.65
CA GLN A 133 32.38 41.46 -20.88
C GLN A 133 31.66 40.11 -20.65
N GLY A 134 31.51 39.68 -19.41
CA GLY A 134 30.84 38.42 -19.07
C GLY A 134 31.70 37.16 -19.28
N VAL A 135 33.00 37.29 -19.56
CA VAL A 135 33.93 36.19 -19.81
C VAL A 135 34.33 35.53 -18.51
N PRO A 136 34.27 34.21 -18.37
CA PRO A 136 34.88 33.50 -17.26
C PRO A 136 36.39 33.78 -17.20
N VAL A 137 36.88 34.27 -16.06
CA VAL A 137 38.30 34.58 -15.81
C VAL A 137 38.90 33.71 -14.71
N GLY A 138 38.06 32.96 -14.01
CA GLY A 138 38.50 32.03 -12.98
C GLY A 138 37.30 31.29 -12.39
N GLU A 139 37.58 30.14 -11.79
CA GLU A 139 36.59 29.31 -11.06
C GLU A 139 37.13 28.98 -9.66
N GLN A 140 36.26 28.97 -8.68
CA GLN A 140 36.57 28.56 -7.32
C GLN A 140 35.49 27.58 -6.85
N GLU A 141 35.88 26.36 -6.61
CA GLU A 141 35.04 25.38 -5.93
C GLU A 141 34.95 25.76 -4.45
N VAL A 142 33.74 26.03 -3.95
CA VAL A 142 33.49 26.38 -2.55
C VAL A 142 33.23 25.12 -1.76
N ASN A 143 32.31 24.26 -2.25
CA ASN A 143 32.00 22.97 -1.65
C ASN A 143 31.92 21.92 -2.75
N LYS A 144 32.41 20.70 -2.45
CA LYS A 144 32.19 19.54 -3.32
C LYS A 144 30.78 19.03 -3.17
N ALA A 145 30.19 18.54 -4.26
CA ALA A 145 28.93 17.78 -4.20
C ALA A 145 29.14 16.47 -3.41
N ILE A 146 28.21 16.14 -2.54
CA ILE A 146 28.16 14.87 -1.82
C ILE A 146 26.97 14.08 -2.39
N PRO A 147 27.21 12.89 -2.97
CA PRO A 147 26.11 12.07 -3.50
C PRO A 147 25.21 11.59 -2.37
N GLY A 148 23.92 11.37 -2.69
CA GLY A 148 23.00 10.70 -1.79
C GLY A 148 23.42 9.26 -1.48
N GLN A 149 22.79 8.69 -0.47
CA GLN A 149 23.05 7.34 -0.01
C GLN A 149 22.03 6.36 -0.58
N ASP A 150 22.43 5.09 -0.66
CA ASP A 150 21.51 4.02 -1.03
C ASP A 150 20.54 3.72 0.12
N LEU A 151 19.27 3.48 -0.21
CA LEU A 151 18.25 3.01 0.72
C LEU A 151 17.97 1.53 0.49
N VAL A 152 18.27 0.70 1.48
CA VAL A 152 17.89 -0.72 1.47
C VAL A 152 16.50 -0.87 2.06
N THR A 153 15.60 -1.56 1.34
CA THR A 153 14.23 -1.80 1.79
C THR A 153 13.96 -3.28 2.07
N THR A 154 12.91 -3.57 2.84
CA THR A 154 12.43 -4.92 3.15
C THR A 154 11.62 -5.54 2.03
N ILE A 155 11.32 -4.77 0.98
CA ILE A 155 10.51 -5.23 -0.16
C ILE A 155 11.20 -6.39 -0.88
N ASP A 156 10.50 -7.51 -0.95
CA ASP A 156 10.87 -8.58 -1.85
C ASP A 156 10.48 -8.20 -3.30
N ALA A 157 11.44 -7.70 -4.05
CA ALA A 157 11.19 -7.15 -5.39
C ALA A 157 10.55 -8.18 -6.35
N LYS A 158 10.86 -9.47 -6.20
CA LYS A 158 10.25 -10.52 -7.03
C LYS A 158 8.81 -10.80 -6.61
N LEU A 159 8.54 -10.83 -5.31
CA LEU A 159 7.18 -10.96 -4.79
C LEU A 159 6.32 -9.75 -5.16
N GLN A 160 6.85 -8.53 -5.00
CA GLN A 160 6.18 -7.28 -5.36
C GLN A 160 5.70 -7.31 -6.81
N LYS A 161 6.61 -7.64 -7.73
CA LYS A 161 6.31 -7.70 -9.16
C LYS A 161 5.30 -8.80 -9.49
N TYR A 162 5.52 -10.00 -8.99
CA TYR A 162 4.59 -11.12 -9.21
C TYR A 162 3.18 -10.81 -8.68
N PHE A 163 3.10 -10.26 -7.46
CA PHE A 163 1.81 -9.91 -6.84
C PHE A 163 1.10 -8.79 -7.63
N TYR A 164 1.85 -7.78 -8.08
CA TYR A 164 1.32 -6.71 -8.92
C TYR A 164 0.74 -7.28 -10.24
N GLU A 165 1.46 -8.16 -10.91
CA GLU A 165 1.02 -8.80 -12.15
C GLU A 165 -0.23 -9.66 -11.92
N ALA A 166 -0.25 -10.48 -10.85
CA ALA A 166 -1.39 -11.32 -10.50
C ALA A 166 -2.65 -10.49 -10.19
N LEU A 167 -2.51 -9.39 -9.42
CA LEU A 167 -3.62 -8.52 -9.08
C LEU A 167 -4.14 -7.77 -10.31
N THR A 168 -3.27 -7.16 -11.09
CA THR A 168 -3.66 -6.36 -12.27
C THR A 168 -4.30 -7.22 -13.35
N GLU A 169 -3.78 -8.43 -13.58
CA GLU A 169 -4.40 -9.38 -14.51
C GLU A 169 -5.80 -9.81 -14.03
N ARG A 170 -5.94 -10.09 -12.72
CA ARG A 170 -7.25 -10.41 -12.15
C ARG A 170 -8.23 -9.27 -12.31
N MET A 171 -7.82 -8.04 -12.03
CA MET A 171 -8.66 -6.86 -12.20
C MET A 171 -9.07 -6.63 -13.63
N ARG A 172 -8.14 -6.85 -14.59
CA ARG A 172 -8.44 -6.81 -16.03
C ARG A 172 -9.54 -7.81 -16.41
N GLN A 173 -9.45 -9.06 -15.92
CA GLN A 173 -10.48 -10.10 -16.15
C GLN A 173 -11.85 -9.70 -15.58
N LEU A 174 -11.86 -8.99 -14.45
CA LEU A 174 -13.09 -8.53 -13.82
C LEU A 174 -13.65 -7.25 -14.43
N GLY A 175 -12.87 -6.55 -15.27
CA GLY A 175 -13.18 -5.21 -15.77
C GLY A 175 -13.21 -4.18 -14.64
N ARG A 176 -12.22 -4.26 -13.71
CA ARG A 176 -12.04 -3.37 -12.56
C ARG A 176 -10.69 -2.68 -12.65
N SER A 177 -10.61 -1.46 -12.07
CA SER A 177 -9.42 -0.61 -12.16
C SER A 177 -8.76 -0.34 -10.79
N ARG A 178 -9.46 -0.60 -9.67
CA ARG A 178 -8.99 -0.20 -8.33
C ARG A 178 -8.86 -1.38 -7.39
N GLY A 179 -7.70 -1.53 -6.77
CA GLY A 179 -7.43 -2.63 -5.84
C GLY A 179 -6.16 -2.44 -5.03
N VAL A 180 -5.98 -3.33 -4.05
CA VAL A 180 -4.86 -3.33 -3.12
C VAL A 180 -4.32 -4.74 -2.95
N GLY A 181 -2.99 -4.86 -2.90
CA GLY A 181 -2.28 -6.06 -2.46
C GLY A 181 -1.22 -5.68 -1.43
N ILE A 182 -1.20 -6.36 -0.29
CA ILE A 182 -0.19 -6.15 0.75
C ILE A 182 0.32 -7.49 1.23
N ALA A 183 1.63 -7.59 1.46
CA ALA A 183 2.27 -8.73 2.12
C ALA A 183 3.21 -8.22 3.22
N ILE A 184 3.10 -8.78 4.43
CA ILE A 184 3.98 -8.48 5.57
C ILE A 184 4.56 -9.76 6.16
N ASP A 185 5.74 -9.64 6.78
CA ASP A 185 6.27 -10.68 7.66
C ASP A 185 5.76 -10.44 9.09
N PRO A 186 4.83 -11.26 9.61
CA PRO A 186 4.24 -11.03 10.93
C PRO A 186 5.21 -11.28 12.10
N ARG A 187 6.42 -11.80 11.83
CA ARG A 187 7.44 -12.08 12.86
C ARG A 187 8.16 -10.80 13.30
N ASN A 188 8.36 -9.87 12.35
CA ASN A 188 9.16 -8.66 12.57
C ASN A 188 8.50 -7.36 12.09
N GLY A 189 7.35 -7.42 11.39
CA GLY A 189 6.64 -6.26 10.86
C GLY A 189 7.20 -5.75 9.53
N GLU A 190 8.13 -6.48 8.89
CA GLU A 190 8.67 -6.07 7.59
C GLU A 190 7.61 -6.11 6.49
N LEU A 191 7.53 -5.02 5.74
CA LEU A 191 6.71 -4.96 4.54
C LEU A 191 7.39 -5.70 3.40
N LEU A 192 6.80 -6.79 2.93
CA LEU A 192 7.34 -7.61 1.83
C LEU A 192 6.82 -7.15 0.46
N ALA A 193 5.60 -6.67 0.40
CA ALA A 193 5.00 -6.10 -0.81
C ALA A 193 3.87 -5.11 -0.48
N LEU A 194 3.75 -4.05 -1.30
CA LEU A 194 2.65 -3.07 -1.22
C LEU A 194 2.26 -2.63 -2.62
N ILE A 195 1.03 -2.95 -3.00
CA ILE A 195 0.44 -2.65 -4.30
C ILE A 195 -0.80 -1.78 -4.12
N SER A 196 -0.86 -0.67 -4.81
CA SER A 196 -2.07 0.13 -4.99
C SER A 196 -2.31 0.31 -6.49
N VAL A 197 -3.49 -0.09 -6.96
CA VAL A 197 -3.87 -0.02 -8.39
C VAL A 197 -5.00 0.99 -8.52
N PRO A 198 -4.98 1.85 -9.56
CA PRO A 198 -3.99 1.91 -10.63
C PRO A 198 -2.66 2.48 -10.18
N SER A 199 -1.59 2.00 -10.80
CA SER A 199 -0.25 2.57 -10.65
C SER A 199 -0.10 3.86 -11.49
N PHE A 200 1.01 4.58 -11.29
CA PHE A 200 1.33 5.77 -12.07
C PHE A 200 2.77 5.72 -12.56
N SER A 201 3.10 6.52 -13.57
CA SER A 201 4.47 6.74 -14.02
C SER A 201 4.97 8.11 -13.55
N PRO A 202 6.16 8.21 -12.94
CA PRO A 202 6.75 9.49 -12.55
C PRO A 202 6.96 10.47 -13.72
N ASP A 203 7.15 9.94 -14.92
CA ASP A 203 7.30 10.78 -16.14
C ASP A 203 5.97 11.37 -16.61
N LYS A 204 4.83 10.87 -16.08
CA LYS A 204 3.48 11.22 -16.50
C LYS A 204 2.59 11.68 -15.34
N ILE A 205 3.16 12.45 -14.41
CA ILE A 205 2.42 12.90 -13.21
C ILE A 205 1.19 13.72 -13.57
N SER A 206 1.24 14.51 -14.64
CA SER A 206 0.06 15.28 -15.10
C SER A 206 -1.10 14.37 -15.52
N GLU A 207 -0.82 13.23 -16.16
CA GLU A 207 -1.83 12.22 -16.50
C GLU A 207 -2.37 11.55 -15.24
N ALA A 208 -1.48 11.25 -14.29
CA ALA A 208 -1.85 10.65 -13.02
C ALA A 208 -2.73 11.55 -12.15
N LEU A 209 -2.47 12.87 -12.14
CA LEU A 209 -3.30 13.88 -11.46
C LEU A 209 -4.70 14.00 -12.09
N ALA A 210 -4.81 13.83 -13.41
CA ALA A 210 -6.08 13.88 -14.14
C ALA A 210 -6.83 12.53 -14.14
N SER A 211 -6.26 11.49 -13.57
CA SER A 211 -6.85 10.13 -13.57
C SER A 211 -8.16 10.10 -12.78
N PRO A 212 -9.29 9.65 -13.36
CA PRO A 212 -10.56 9.50 -12.66
C PRO A 212 -10.49 8.45 -11.53
N ASP A 213 -9.55 7.53 -11.61
CA ASP A 213 -9.32 6.49 -10.61
C ASP A 213 -8.33 6.90 -9.51
N ASN A 214 -7.89 8.18 -9.50
CA ASN A 214 -6.94 8.72 -8.51
C ASN A 214 -5.68 7.85 -8.39
N SER A 215 -4.91 7.72 -9.47
CA SER A 215 -3.76 6.82 -9.54
C SER A 215 -2.60 7.19 -8.60
N LEU A 216 -2.50 8.45 -8.16
CA LEU A 216 -1.51 8.87 -7.14
C LEU A 216 -1.91 8.48 -5.70
N PHE A 217 -3.19 8.12 -5.48
CA PHE A 217 -3.68 7.79 -4.15
C PHE A 217 -3.22 6.41 -3.71
N ASN A 218 -2.41 6.35 -2.65
CA ASN A 218 -1.96 5.07 -2.08
C ASN A 218 -3.08 4.43 -1.24
N ARG A 219 -3.88 3.57 -1.90
CA ARG A 219 -5.02 2.88 -1.30
C ARG A 219 -4.64 1.96 -0.15
N ALA A 220 -3.42 1.44 -0.16
CA ALA A 220 -2.97 0.46 0.83
C ALA A 220 -2.83 1.06 2.23
N ILE A 221 -2.39 2.34 2.33
CA ILE A 221 -2.11 3.01 3.60
C ILE A 221 -3.07 4.17 3.90
N ALA A 222 -3.81 4.67 2.90
CA ALA A 222 -4.66 5.84 3.06
C ALA A 222 -6.13 5.61 2.68
N GLY A 223 -6.45 4.52 1.98
CA GLY A 223 -7.83 4.15 1.66
C GLY A 223 -8.59 3.69 2.89
N LEU A 224 -9.80 4.21 3.09
CA LEU A 224 -10.68 3.82 4.20
C LEU A 224 -11.82 2.95 3.67
N TYR A 225 -11.86 1.71 4.14
CA TYR A 225 -12.81 0.69 3.66
C TYR A 225 -13.55 0.04 4.81
N SER A 226 -14.82 -0.27 4.59
CA SER A 226 -15.53 -1.20 5.47
C SER A 226 -14.85 -2.58 5.37
N PRO A 227 -14.42 -3.17 6.50
CA PRO A 227 -13.66 -4.42 6.48
C PRO A 227 -14.52 -5.64 6.11
N GLY A 228 -15.84 -5.54 6.20
CA GLY A 228 -16.71 -6.68 6.03
C GLY A 228 -16.33 -7.83 6.97
N SER A 229 -16.59 -9.05 6.56
CA SER A 229 -16.35 -10.24 7.40
C SER A 229 -14.88 -10.50 7.76
N THR A 230 -13.91 -9.73 7.25
CA THR A 230 -12.51 -9.86 7.66
C THR A 230 -12.25 -9.35 9.08
N ILE A 231 -13.18 -8.61 9.68
CA ILE A 231 -13.12 -8.15 11.09
C ILE A 231 -13.53 -9.25 12.09
N LYS A 232 -14.26 -10.27 11.65
CA LYS A 232 -14.83 -11.31 12.51
C LYS A 232 -13.82 -12.04 13.40
N PRO A 233 -12.58 -12.31 12.98
CA PRO A 233 -11.56 -12.89 13.87
C PRO A 233 -11.32 -12.06 15.13
N MET A 234 -11.24 -10.74 15.03
CA MET A 234 -11.06 -9.86 16.20
C MET A 234 -12.26 -9.89 17.14
N ILE A 235 -13.48 -9.93 16.58
CA ILE A 235 -14.73 -10.04 17.36
C ILE A 235 -14.80 -11.42 18.05
N ALA A 236 -14.35 -12.46 17.40
CA ALA A 236 -14.29 -13.80 17.97
C ALA A 236 -13.31 -13.87 19.15
N VAL A 237 -12.10 -13.28 19.03
CA VAL A 237 -11.18 -13.15 20.17
C VAL A 237 -11.85 -12.37 21.30
N ALA A 238 -12.45 -11.22 21.03
CA ALA A 238 -13.14 -10.42 22.04
C ALA A 238 -14.26 -11.20 22.77
N ALA A 239 -15.07 -11.97 22.03
CA ALA A 239 -16.17 -12.73 22.60
C ALA A 239 -15.69 -13.88 23.52
N LEU A 240 -14.56 -14.51 23.18
CA LEU A 240 -13.93 -15.51 24.04
C LEU A 240 -13.30 -14.89 25.30
N VAL A 241 -12.54 -13.80 25.16
CA VAL A 241 -11.89 -13.11 26.29
C VAL A 241 -12.93 -12.56 27.26
N GLU A 242 -14.00 -11.94 26.80
CA GLU A 242 -15.11 -11.42 27.63
C GLU A 242 -16.07 -12.54 28.08
N LYS A 243 -15.80 -13.81 27.74
CA LYS A 243 -16.58 -15.00 28.11
C LYS A 243 -18.06 -14.89 27.70
N ILE A 244 -18.33 -14.22 26.60
CA ILE A 244 -19.67 -14.17 25.97
C ILE A 244 -20.07 -15.55 25.47
N ILE A 245 -19.08 -16.31 24.99
CA ILE A 245 -19.22 -17.69 24.50
C ILE A 245 -17.98 -18.50 24.88
N ARG A 246 -18.14 -19.81 24.88
CA ARG A 246 -17.04 -20.77 24.85
C ARG A 246 -16.86 -21.32 23.42
N PRO A 247 -15.70 -21.85 23.05
CA PRO A 247 -15.44 -22.32 21.68
C PRO A 247 -16.45 -23.33 21.14
N GLU A 248 -16.98 -24.22 22.02
CA GLU A 248 -17.93 -25.28 21.67
C GLU A 248 -19.39 -24.83 21.66
N ASP A 249 -19.74 -23.67 22.20
CA ASP A 249 -21.11 -23.19 22.31
C ASP A 249 -21.75 -23.03 20.91
N LEU A 250 -22.95 -23.60 20.77
CA LEU A 250 -23.67 -23.64 19.52
C LEU A 250 -24.73 -22.53 19.45
N ILE A 251 -24.76 -21.82 18.36
CA ILE A 251 -25.79 -20.83 18.01
C ILE A 251 -26.52 -21.29 16.76
N LEU A 252 -27.86 -21.28 16.78
CA LEU A 252 -28.67 -21.63 15.62
C LEU A 252 -28.80 -20.45 14.66
N SER A 253 -28.25 -20.61 13.45
CA SER A 253 -28.43 -19.65 12.34
C SER A 253 -29.54 -20.12 11.41
N THR A 254 -30.70 -19.53 11.55
CA THR A 254 -31.90 -19.75 10.70
C THR A 254 -31.82 -18.93 9.38
N GLY A 255 -30.76 -18.12 9.21
CA GLY A 255 -30.55 -17.24 8.07
C GLY A 255 -30.87 -15.77 8.38
N TYR A 256 -31.37 -15.45 9.55
CA TYR A 256 -31.60 -14.08 10.02
C TYR A 256 -31.83 -14.05 11.53
N ILE A 257 -31.75 -12.83 12.10
CA ILE A 257 -32.32 -12.50 13.42
C ILE A 257 -33.34 -11.38 13.23
N GLU A 258 -34.34 -11.35 14.13
CA GLU A 258 -35.35 -10.31 14.16
C GLU A 258 -35.40 -9.66 15.54
N ILE A 259 -35.48 -8.36 15.57
CA ILE A 259 -35.67 -7.56 16.79
C ILE A 259 -36.90 -6.64 16.66
N PRO A 260 -37.59 -6.33 17.75
CA PRO A 260 -38.71 -5.37 17.75
C PRO A 260 -38.24 -4.03 17.16
N ASN A 261 -39.06 -3.48 16.28
CA ASN A 261 -38.82 -2.14 15.76
C ASN A 261 -39.68 -1.14 16.62
N PRO A 262 -39.04 -0.24 17.37
CA PRO A 262 -39.79 0.67 18.25
C PRO A 262 -40.65 1.67 17.48
N TYR A 263 -40.38 1.93 16.22
CA TYR A 263 -41.13 2.84 15.37
C TYR A 263 -42.29 2.15 14.61
N TYR A 264 -42.13 0.85 14.35
CA TYR A 264 -43.06 0.02 13.58
C TYR A 264 -43.22 -1.34 14.27
N PRO A 265 -44.03 -1.42 15.37
CA PRO A 265 -44.14 -2.66 16.18
C PRO A 265 -44.56 -3.90 15.39
N ASP A 266 -45.34 -3.74 14.33
CA ASP A 266 -45.83 -4.82 13.47
C ASP A 266 -44.83 -5.21 12.39
N GLN A 267 -43.67 -4.53 12.31
CA GLN A 267 -42.62 -4.77 11.31
C GLN A 267 -41.26 -4.88 12.00
N PRO A 268 -40.87 -6.05 12.50
CA PRO A 268 -39.60 -6.22 13.16
C PRO A 268 -38.41 -5.92 12.20
N SER A 269 -37.37 -5.35 12.75
CA SER A 269 -36.11 -5.14 12.01
C SER A 269 -35.40 -6.48 11.82
N ARG A 270 -35.14 -6.83 10.58
CA ARG A 270 -34.52 -8.11 10.21
C ARG A 270 -33.06 -7.91 9.77
N PHE A 271 -32.15 -8.71 10.35
CA PHE A 271 -30.73 -8.75 10.02
C PHE A 271 -30.41 -10.12 9.40
N VAL A 272 -30.05 -10.10 8.13
CA VAL A 272 -29.98 -11.34 7.33
C VAL A 272 -28.56 -11.91 7.26
N ASP A 273 -28.46 -13.23 7.21
CA ASP A 273 -27.29 -13.96 6.77
C ASP A 273 -27.39 -14.23 5.25
N TRP A 274 -26.31 -14.60 4.63
CA TRP A 274 -26.30 -14.94 3.20
C TRP A 274 -27.00 -16.28 2.88
N LYS A 275 -27.15 -17.18 3.90
CA LYS A 275 -27.99 -18.37 3.88
C LYS A 275 -28.23 -18.88 5.32
N PRO A 276 -29.20 -19.75 5.56
CA PRO A 276 -29.29 -20.53 6.80
C PRO A 276 -28.05 -21.42 6.95
N GLN A 277 -27.44 -21.40 8.16
CA GLN A 277 -26.21 -22.15 8.45
C GLN A 277 -26.44 -23.35 9.39
N GLY A 278 -27.61 -23.42 10.02
CA GLY A 278 -27.90 -24.40 11.06
C GLY A 278 -27.15 -24.10 12.37
N TRP A 279 -26.86 -25.12 13.14
CA TRP A 279 -26.08 -24.99 14.37
C TRP A 279 -24.61 -24.75 14.04
N VAL A 280 -24.03 -23.67 14.54
CA VAL A 280 -22.64 -23.27 14.33
C VAL A 280 -21.99 -22.91 15.67
N ASN A 281 -20.76 -23.36 15.86
CA ASN A 281 -19.85 -22.90 16.91
C ASN A 281 -18.88 -21.84 16.30
N ILE A 282 -17.92 -21.36 17.11
CA ILE A 282 -16.99 -20.31 16.66
C ILE A 282 -16.17 -20.73 15.43
N TYR A 283 -15.76 -22.00 15.35
CA TYR A 283 -14.95 -22.51 14.25
C TYR A 283 -15.74 -22.52 12.94
N SER A 284 -16.88 -23.19 12.94
CA SER A 284 -17.74 -23.26 11.76
C SER A 284 -18.36 -21.91 11.41
N ALA A 285 -18.60 -21.02 12.37
CA ALA A 285 -19.07 -19.66 12.12
C ALA A 285 -18.03 -18.78 11.43
N LEU A 286 -16.75 -18.90 11.81
CA LEU A 286 -15.64 -18.25 11.12
C LEU A 286 -15.45 -18.82 9.71
N ALA A 287 -15.40 -20.15 9.59
CA ALA A 287 -15.21 -20.85 8.31
C ALA A 287 -16.29 -20.52 7.29
N ARG A 288 -17.56 -20.52 7.70
CA ARG A 288 -18.72 -20.22 6.86
C ARG A 288 -19.03 -18.72 6.79
N SER A 289 -18.31 -17.89 7.54
CA SER A 289 -18.58 -16.47 7.65
C SER A 289 -20.00 -16.12 8.08
N CYS A 290 -20.57 -16.87 9.05
CA CYS A 290 -21.96 -16.78 9.51
C CYS A 290 -22.25 -15.39 10.11
N ASN A 291 -23.18 -14.63 9.54
CA ASN A 291 -23.54 -13.31 10.05
C ASN A 291 -24.39 -13.42 11.33
N VAL A 292 -25.35 -14.34 11.38
CA VAL A 292 -26.22 -14.54 12.56
C VAL A 292 -25.41 -14.81 13.81
N TYR A 293 -24.35 -15.63 13.71
CA TYR A 293 -23.44 -15.86 14.83
C TYR A 293 -22.80 -14.56 15.32
N PHE A 294 -22.25 -13.75 14.40
CA PHE A 294 -21.57 -12.53 14.76
C PHE A 294 -22.52 -11.38 15.17
N TYR A 295 -23.74 -11.34 14.66
CA TYR A 295 -24.78 -10.47 15.24
C TYR A 295 -25.02 -10.82 16.71
N THR A 296 -25.18 -12.12 16.99
CA THR A 296 -25.48 -12.61 18.34
C THR A 296 -24.34 -12.32 19.32
N VAL A 297 -23.11 -12.65 18.98
CA VAL A 297 -21.96 -12.42 19.89
C VAL A 297 -21.55 -10.96 19.98
N GLY A 298 -21.80 -10.17 18.94
CA GLY A 298 -21.49 -8.74 18.92
C GLY A 298 -22.54 -7.88 19.59
N GLY A 299 -23.80 -7.99 19.19
CA GLY A 299 -24.88 -7.14 19.66
C GLY A 299 -25.78 -7.77 20.73
N GLY A 300 -25.75 -9.10 20.85
CA GLY A 300 -26.66 -9.89 21.74
C GLY A 300 -27.93 -10.30 21.02
N TYR A 301 -28.39 -11.53 21.28
CA TYR A 301 -29.67 -12.04 20.80
C TYR A 301 -30.09 -13.26 21.63
N GLY A 302 -31.40 -13.36 21.94
CA GLY A 302 -31.92 -14.41 22.83
C GLY A 302 -31.33 -14.27 24.22
N GLU A 303 -30.71 -15.33 24.73
CA GLU A 303 -30.08 -15.37 26.06
C GLU A 303 -28.61 -14.87 26.06
N ILE A 304 -28.03 -14.59 24.90
CA ILE A 304 -26.66 -14.13 24.77
C ILE A 304 -26.63 -12.59 24.82
N ALA A 305 -25.97 -12.02 25.82
CA ALA A 305 -25.92 -10.59 26.05
C ALA A 305 -25.13 -9.82 24.96
N GLY A 306 -24.18 -10.48 24.30
CA GLY A 306 -23.28 -9.88 23.32
C GLY A 306 -22.21 -8.95 23.90
N LEU A 307 -21.27 -8.54 23.07
CA LEU A 307 -20.18 -7.61 23.44
C LEU A 307 -20.68 -6.18 23.66
N GLY A 308 -21.62 -5.74 22.84
CA GLY A 308 -22.06 -4.36 22.76
C GLY A 308 -21.00 -3.44 22.12
N VAL A 309 -21.43 -2.22 21.73
CA VAL A 309 -20.54 -1.25 21.04
C VAL A 309 -19.31 -0.88 21.86
N LYS A 310 -19.43 -0.82 23.20
CA LYS A 310 -18.34 -0.46 24.08
C LYS A 310 -17.15 -1.45 24.01
N ASN A 311 -17.45 -2.77 24.09
CA ASN A 311 -16.41 -3.78 24.00
C ASN A 311 -15.91 -3.94 22.56
N LEU A 312 -16.78 -3.88 21.55
CA LEU A 312 -16.34 -3.87 20.16
C LEU A 312 -15.34 -2.75 19.89
N LYS A 313 -15.66 -1.51 20.28
CA LYS A 313 -14.74 -0.36 20.18
C LYS A 313 -13.44 -0.59 20.93
N LYS A 314 -13.49 -1.10 22.18
CA LYS A 314 -12.30 -1.44 22.98
C LYS A 314 -11.37 -2.38 22.24
N TYR A 315 -11.90 -3.50 21.73
CA TYR A 315 -11.08 -4.52 21.07
C TYR A 315 -10.59 -4.08 19.70
N PHE A 316 -11.37 -3.35 18.91
CA PHE A 316 -10.88 -2.74 17.67
C PHE A 316 -9.68 -1.81 17.93
N GLY A 317 -9.74 -1.03 19.01
CA GLY A 317 -8.62 -0.19 19.44
C GLY A 317 -7.40 -0.99 19.89
N ILE A 318 -7.59 -2.08 20.67
CA ILE A 318 -6.53 -2.99 21.10
C ILE A 318 -5.81 -3.62 19.88
N PHE A 319 -6.56 -4.00 18.85
CA PHE A 319 -6.02 -4.51 17.59
C PHE A 319 -5.50 -3.43 16.64
N GLY A 320 -5.48 -2.16 17.05
CA GLY A 320 -4.86 -1.06 16.30
C GLY A 320 -5.74 -0.42 15.22
N LEU A 321 -7.07 -0.75 15.12
CA LEU A 321 -7.95 -0.22 14.07
C LEU A 321 -8.39 1.25 14.25
N ASN A 322 -7.64 2.03 14.98
CA ASN A 322 -7.82 3.46 15.17
C ASN A 322 -6.47 4.19 15.28
N ASN A 323 -5.39 3.50 14.94
CA ASN A 323 -4.03 4.02 15.00
C ASN A 323 -3.31 3.78 13.67
N VAL A 324 -2.35 4.62 13.35
CA VAL A 324 -1.42 4.35 12.26
C VAL A 324 -0.53 3.15 12.61
N THR A 325 -0.07 2.42 11.60
CA THR A 325 0.89 1.31 11.78
C THR A 325 2.32 1.81 11.92
N GLU A 326 2.51 3.14 11.80
CA GLU A 326 3.79 3.85 11.83
C GLU A 326 4.76 3.38 10.73
N ILE A 327 4.19 3.03 9.57
CA ILE A 327 5.01 2.71 8.39
C ILE A 327 5.84 3.93 7.98
N ASP A 328 7.07 3.68 7.56
CA ASP A 328 7.99 4.69 7.04
C ASP A 328 7.66 5.06 5.57
N LEU A 329 6.41 5.48 5.36
CA LEU A 329 5.88 6.09 4.14
C LEU A 329 4.95 7.25 4.48
N PRO A 330 5.02 8.37 3.74
CA PRO A 330 4.18 9.53 4.04
C PRO A 330 2.71 9.28 3.65
N GLY A 331 1.80 9.94 4.38
CA GLY A 331 0.39 9.97 4.05
C GLY A 331 -0.45 8.81 4.59
N GLU A 332 0.09 8.00 5.50
CA GLU A 332 -0.68 6.99 6.21
C GLU A 332 -1.89 7.60 6.93
N LYS A 333 -3.04 6.93 6.84
CA LYS A 333 -4.27 7.26 7.55
C LYS A 333 -4.58 6.19 8.59
N LYS A 334 -5.35 6.57 9.60
CA LYS A 334 -5.93 5.63 10.57
C LYS A 334 -7.40 5.39 10.27
N GLY A 335 -7.91 4.25 10.69
CA GLY A 335 -9.33 3.95 10.72
C GLY A 335 -10.11 4.81 11.72
N ASN A 336 -11.37 4.52 11.90
CA ASN A 336 -12.28 5.32 12.71
C ASN A 336 -12.92 4.56 13.88
N ALA A 337 -12.35 3.45 14.31
CA ALA A 337 -12.92 2.63 15.38
C ALA A 337 -13.14 3.42 16.70
N ASP A 338 -12.34 4.47 16.94
CA ASP A 338 -12.46 5.37 18.09
C ASP A 338 -13.71 6.26 18.07
N SER A 339 -14.34 6.47 16.93
CA SER A 339 -15.55 7.26 16.77
C SER A 339 -16.85 6.47 16.93
N LEU A 340 -16.79 5.13 16.96
CA LEU A 340 -17.97 4.28 17.08
C LEU A 340 -18.75 4.56 18.36
N GLY A 341 -20.08 4.69 18.24
CA GLY A 341 -20.96 5.01 19.35
C GLY A 341 -20.91 6.48 19.81
N SER A 342 -20.18 7.35 19.11
CA SER A 342 -20.05 8.77 19.47
C SER A 342 -20.91 9.68 18.58
N GLY A 343 -21.54 10.69 19.19
CA GLY A 343 -22.13 11.82 18.46
C GLY A 343 -23.51 11.65 17.81
N LYS A 344 -24.11 10.46 17.83
CA LYS A 344 -25.51 10.19 17.37
C LYS A 344 -26.18 9.16 18.26
N SER A 345 -27.54 9.06 18.16
CA SER A 345 -28.23 7.96 18.82
C SER A 345 -27.83 6.64 18.20
N TRP A 346 -27.06 5.87 18.98
CA TRP A 346 -26.59 4.54 18.58
C TRP A 346 -27.69 3.51 18.86
N THR A 347 -27.95 2.67 17.88
CA THR A 347 -28.99 1.62 17.99
C THR A 347 -28.31 0.24 18.07
N ILE A 348 -29.09 -0.77 18.48
CA ILE A 348 -28.63 -2.17 18.43
C ILE A 348 -28.36 -2.61 16.99
N GLY A 349 -29.09 -2.07 16.01
CA GLY A 349 -28.86 -2.32 14.59
C GLY A 349 -27.47 -1.85 14.12
N ASP A 350 -27.01 -0.69 14.60
CA ASP A 350 -25.66 -0.20 14.32
C ASP A 350 -24.61 -1.17 14.89
N THR A 351 -24.87 -1.72 16.10
CA THR A 351 -23.98 -2.73 16.72
C THR A 351 -23.94 -4.01 15.88
N TYR A 352 -25.08 -4.48 15.35
CA TYR A 352 -25.10 -5.64 14.46
C TYR A 352 -24.32 -5.38 13.19
N HIS A 353 -24.47 -4.22 12.57
CA HIS A 353 -23.73 -3.88 11.36
C HIS A 353 -22.23 -3.89 11.59
N ILE A 354 -21.70 -3.25 12.64
CA ILE A 354 -20.27 -3.26 12.91
C ILE A 354 -19.76 -4.65 13.31
N SER A 355 -20.62 -5.52 13.84
CA SER A 355 -20.25 -6.91 14.19
C SER A 355 -19.97 -7.79 12.97
N ILE A 356 -20.30 -7.35 11.77
CA ILE A 356 -19.98 -7.99 10.51
C ILE A 356 -19.09 -7.11 9.62
N GLY A 357 -18.53 -6.03 10.18
CA GLY A 357 -17.65 -5.09 9.47
C GLY A 357 -18.35 -4.18 8.47
N GLN A 358 -19.62 -3.88 8.72
CA GLN A 358 -20.44 -2.96 7.95
C GLN A 358 -20.80 -1.73 8.80
N GLY A 359 -21.58 -0.81 8.25
CA GLY A 359 -21.99 0.41 8.93
C GLY A 359 -20.85 1.41 9.02
N ASP A 360 -20.68 2.03 10.19
CA ASP A 360 -19.79 3.18 10.37
C ASP A 360 -18.29 2.80 10.54
N ILE A 361 -17.95 1.51 10.61
CA ILE A 361 -16.54 1.08 10.76
C ILE A 361 -15.79 1.19 9.44
N LEU A 362 -14.68 1.95 9.44
CA LEU A 362 -13.76 2.09 8.34
C LEU A 362 -12.33 1.83 8.83
N VAL A 363 -11.56 1.11 8.04
CA VAL A 363 -10.17 0.77 8.33
C VAL A 363 -9.30 0.94 7.09
N THR A 364 -7.99 1.15 7.27
CA THR A 364 -7.06 1.02 6.15
C THR A 364 -6.73 -0.45 5.90
N PRO A 365 -6.39 -0.83 4.67
CA PRO A 365 -5.96 -2.19 4.39
C PRO A 365 -4.74 -2.62 5.22
N LEU A 366 -3.79 -1.72 5.47
CA LEU A 366 -2.60 -2.03 6.24
C LEU A 366 -2.91 -2.27 7.73
N GLU A 367 -3.75 -1.42 8.37
CA GLU A 367 -4.24 -1.66 9.74
C GLU A 367 -4.92 -3.02 9.86
N LEU A 368 -5.83 -3.32 8.93
CA LEU A 368 -6.58 -4.58 8.93
C LEU A 368 -5.65 -5.79 8.83
N LEU A 369 -4.68 -5.74 7.92
CA LEU A 369 -3.71 -6.83 7.77
C LEU A 369 -2.85 -6.99 9.02
N ASN A 370 -2.38 -5.90 9.62
CA ASN A 370 -1.56 -5.92 10.83
C ASN A 370 -2.34 -6.51 12.03
N ALA A 371 -3.61 -6.13 12.18
CA ALA A 371 -4.49 -6.70 13.19
C ALA A 371 -4.69 -8.22 13.04
N ILE A 372 -4.90 -8.70 11.81
CA ILE A 372 -5.01 -10.15 11.54
C ILE A 372 -3.65 -10.85 11.75
N ALA A 373 -2.56 -10.22 11.36
CA ALA A 373 -1.21 -10.74 11.58
C ALA A 373 -0.90 -10.91 13.09
N SER A 374 -1.37 -9.97 13.94
CA SER A 374 -1.21 -10.08 15.40
C SER A 374 -1.97 -11.28 16.00
N ILE A 375 -3.13 -11.63 15.45
CA ILE A 375 -3.84 -12.85 15.86
C ILE A 375 -3.05 -14.10 15.44
N ALA A 376 -2.51 -14.11 14.22
CA ALA A 376 -1.82 -15.26 13.67
C ALA A 376 -0.42 -15.50 14.27
N ASN A 377 0.24 -14.45 14.78
CA ASN A 377 1.57 -14.54 15.38
C ASN A 377 1.57 -14.72 16.90
N GLY A 378 0.39 -14.88 17.52
CA GLY A 378 0.25 -15.10 18.96
C GLY A 378 0.16 -13.85 19.82
N GLY A 379 -0.24 -12.72 19.25
CA GLY A 379 -0.60 -11.50 19.98
C GLY A 379 0.37 -10.34 19.84
N PHE A 380 1.33 -10.39 18.93
CA PHE A 380 2.31 -9.30 18.76
C PHE A 380 1.88 -8.34 17.65
N LEU A 381 1.26 -7.21 18.01
CA LEU A 381 0.97 -6.13 17.07
C LEU A 381 2.24 -5.33 16.81
N ARG A 382 2.76 -5.43 15.58
CA ARG A 382 4.06 -4.86 15.23
C ARG A 382 3.94 -3.54 14.50
N ARG A 383 4.93 -2.66 14.70
CA ARG A 383 5.15 -1.56 13.80
C ARG A 383 5.52 -2.10 12.41
N ILE A 384 4.87 -1.58 11.38
CA ILE A 384 5.19 -1.95 10.00
C ILE A 384 6.36 -1.11 9.52
N THR A 385 7.35 -1.75 8.88
CA THR A 385 8.55 -1.07 8.42
C THR A 385 8.90 -1.43 6.99
N LEU A 386 9.33 -0.42 6.24
CA LEU A 386 9.87 -0.56 4.88
C LEU A 386 11.39 -0.72 4.89
N THR A 387 12.06 -0.32 5.96
CA THR A 387 13.52 -0.43 6.12
C THR A 387 13.87 -1.51 7.14
N PRO A 388 14.95 -2.30 6.92
CA PRO A 388 15.38 -3.30 7.87
C PRO A 388 15.70 -2.69 9.24
N ARG A 389 15.26 -3.34 10.32
CA ARG A 389 15.54 -2.95 11.70
C ARG A 389 16.29 -4.07 12.41
N ASN A 390 17.20 -3.71 13.31
CA ASN A 390 17.95 -4.68 14.12
C ASN A 390 17.03 -5.48 15.05
N GLU A 391 16.01 -4.82 15.62
CA GLU A 391 15.00 -5.44 16.47
C GLU A 391 13.58 -5.03 16.03
N PRO A 392 12.64 -5.99 15.99
CA PRO A 392 11.24 -5.69 15.70
C PRO A 392 10.62 -4.82 16.79
N GLU A 393 9.94 -3.75 16.38
CA GLU A 393 9.25 -2.84 17.29
C GLU A 393 7.79 -3.27 17.49
N LEU A 394 7.31 -3.24 18.73
CA LEU A 394 5.92 -3.55 19.09
C LEU A 394 5.11 -2.27 19.27
N LEU A 395 3.94 -2.22 18.64
CA LEU A 395 2.90 -1.25 18.96
C LEU A 395 2.08 -1.69 20.16
N ALA A 396 1.84 -3.01 20.30
CA ALA A 396 1.19 -3.60 21.47
C ALA A 396 1.58 -5.09 21.62
N ASP A 397 1.63 -5.54 22.88
CA ASP A 397 1.73 -6.94 23.26
C ASP A 397 0.36 -7.41 23.74
N LEU A 398 -0.27 -8.28 22.95
CA LEU A 398 -1.58 -8.87 23.20
C LEU A 398 -1.44 -10.38 23.51
N SER A 399 -0.25 -10.86 23.87
CA SER A 399 0.03 -12.27 24.10
C SER A 399 -0.77 -12.87 25.27
N GLU A 400 -1.33 -12.03 26.15
CA GLU A 400 -2.30 -12.46 27.16
C GLU A 400 -3.56 -13.11 26.56
N PHE A 401 -3.92 -12.77 25.31
CA PHE A 401 -5.06 -13.34 24.57
C PHE A 401 -4.67 -14.48 23.62
N ALA A 402 -3.42 -14.95 23.69
CA ALA A 402 -2.93 -16.02 22.81
C ALA A 402 -3.75 -17.33 22.86
N PRO A 403 -4.30 -17.76 24.03
CA PRO A 403 -5.18 -18.93 24.07
C PRO A 403 -6.43 -18.76 23.19
N GLU A 404 -7.11 -17.61 23.27
CA GLU A 404 -8.30 -17.31 22.50
C GLU A 404 -7.98 -17.10 21.02
N MET A 405 -6.86 -16.44 20.71
CA MET A 405 -6.39 -16.28 19.34
C MET A 405 -6.11 -17.62 18.67
N LYS A 406 -5.57 -18.59 19.42
CA LYS A 406 -5.34 -19.95 18.90
C LYS A 406 -6.65 -20.65 18.50
N GLU A 407 -7.72 -20.46 19.27
CA GLU A 407 -9.04 -21.00 18.91
C GLU A 407 -9.60 -20.31 17.66
N VAL A 408 -9.42 -18.98 17.55
CA VAL A 408 -9.84 -18.22 16.37
C VAL A 408 -9.06 -18.63 15.12
N VAL A 409 -7.76 -18.85 15.24
CA VAL A 409 -6.92 -19.34 14.13
C VAL A 409 -7.41 -20.70 13.62
N LYS A 410 -7.84 -21.62 14.48
CA LYS A 410 -8.45 -22.92 14.04
C LYS A 410 -9.67 -22.66 13.15
N GLY A 411 -10.56 -21.75 13.55
CA GLY A 411 -11.73 -21.41 12.72
C GLY A 411 -11.36 -20.74 11.40
N MET A 412 -10.24 -19.99 11.34
CA MET A 412 -9.70 -19.45 10.09
C MET A 412 -9.06 -20.54 9.22
N GLU A 413 -8.44 -21.57 9.83
CA GLU A 413 -7.95 -22.77 9.13
C GLU A 413 -9.12 -23.59 8.58
N ASP A 414 -10.19 -23.81 9.35
CA ASP A 414 -11.43 -24.48 8.88
C ASP A 414 -12.04 -23.75 7.67
N GLY A 415 -11.87 -22.41 7.58
CA GLY A 415 -12.25 -21.61 6.42
C GLY A 415 -11.54 -22.01 5.13
N VAL A 416 -10.37 -22.66 5.24
CA VAL A 416 -9.57 -23.15 4.11
C VAL A 416 -9.75 -24.65 3.90
N TYR A 417 -9.79 -25.46 4.97
CA TYR A 417 -9.70 -26.92 4.83
C TYR A 417 -11.04 -27.66 4.90
N GLU A 418 -12.05 -27.04 5.49
CA GLU A 418 -13.39 -27.60 5.46
C GLU A 418 -14.12 -27.31 4.14
N SER A 419 -14.79 -28.30 3.57
CA SER A 419 -15.45 -28.18 2.26
C SER A 419 -16.53 -27.07 2.20
N TYR A 420 -17.04 -26.64 3.34
CA TYR A 420 -17.98 -25.56 3.49
C TYR A 420 -17.29 -24.18 3.71
N GLY A 421 -15.97 -24.15 3.82
CA GLY A 421 -15.19 -22.95 4.09
C GLY A 421 -15.20 -21.97 2.92
N THR A 422 -15.23 -20.67 3.25
CA THR A 422 -15.31 -19.60 2.24
C THR A 422 -14.01 -19.39 1.47
N ALA A 423 -12.89 -19.95 1.92
CA ALA A 423 -11.59 -19.94 1.28
C ALA A 423 -11.12 -21.34 0.85
N TYR A 424 -12.03 -22.30 0.70
CA TYR A 424 -11.73 -23.69 0.37
C TYR A 424 -10.88 -23.87 -0.90
N SER A 425 -10.94 -22.95 -1.83
CA SER A 425 -10.11 -23.00 -3.05
C SER A 425 -8.59 -22.90 -2.79
N LEU A 426 -8.16 -22.65 -1.55
CA LEU A 426 -6.75 -22.61 -1.16
C LEU A 426 -6.26 -23.93 -0.53
N HIS A 427 -7.14 -24.94 -0.34
CA HIS A 427 -6.86 -26.13 0.47
C HIS A 427 -5.76 -27.04 -0.08
N ASP A 428 -5.50 -26.99 -1.39
CA ASP A 428 -4.51 -27.82 -2.09
C ASP A 428 -3.12 -27.19 -2.18
N LEU A 429 -2.94 -25.99 -1.59
CA LEU A 429 -1.63 -25.34 -1.55
C LEU A 429 -0.65 -26.10 -0.63
N PRO A 430 0.66 -26.13 -0.97
CA PRO A 430 1.68 -26.90 -0.24
C PRO A 430 2.11 -26.24 1.09
N LEU A 431 1.23 -25.49 1.73
CA LEU A 431 1.45 -24.82 3.00
C LEU A 431 0.13 -24.64 3.74
N LYS A 432 0.18 -24.69 5.08
CA LYS A 432 -1.00 -24.53 5.91
C LYS A 432 -1.37 -23.06 6.03
N ILE A 433 -2.63 -22.72 5.79
CA ILE A 433 -3.13 -21.34 5.73
C ILE A 433 -4.26 -21.14 6.73
N ALA A 434 -4.24 -20.03 7.45
CA ALA A 434 -5.40 -19.49 8.14
C ALA A 434 -5.90 -18.26 7.39
N ALA A 435 -7.19 -18.22 7.01
CA ALA A 435 -7.70 -17.15 6.15
C ALA A 435 -9.12 -16.72 6.50
N LYS A 436 -9.45 -15.49 6.12
CA LYS A 436 -10.81 -14.95 6.21
C LYS A 436 -11.13 -14.13 4.96
N THR A 437 -12.25 -14.45 4.33
CA THR A 437 -12.81 -13.67 3.22
C THR A 437 -13.76 -12.60 3.73
N GLY A 438 -13.85 -11.50 3.01
CA GLY A 438 -14.75 -10.40 3.28
C GLY A 438 -15.48 -9.92 2.04
N THR A 439 -16.70 -9.47 2.26
CA THR A 439 -17.49 -8.74 1.27
C THR A 439 -18.07 -7.54 2.00
N ALA A 440 -17.73 -6.35 1.56
CA ALA A 440 -18.26 -5.12 2.12
C ALA A 440 -19.22 -4.48 1.10
N GLN A 441 -20.45 -4.30 1.52
CA GLN A 441 -21.49 -3.61 0.74
C GLN A 441 -21.27 -2.11 0.85
N ILE A 442 -21.35 -1.40 -0.27
CA ILE A 442 -21.21 0.05 -0.35
C ILE A 442 -22.36 0.63 -1.17
N GLU A 443 -22.62 1.94 -1.00
CA GLU A 443 -23.66 2.67 -1.73
C GLU A 443 -25.03 1.99 -1.66
N ASN A 444 -25.53 1.74 -0.46
CA ASN A 444 -26.82 1.09 -0.24
C ASN A 444 -26.95 -0.27 -0.95
N ASN A 445 -25.89 -1.07 -0.93
CA ASN A 445 -25.79 -2.39 -1.57
C ASN A 445 -25.70 -2.38 -3.11
N ALA A 446 -25.53 -1.20 -3.72
CA ALA A 446 -25.37 -1.12 -5.17
C ALA A 446 -24.04 -1.68 -5.68
N ARG A 447 -23.01 -1.61 -4.83
CA ARG A 447 -21.65 -2.10 -5.12
C ARG A 447 -21.08 -2.85 -3.94
N ILE A 448 -20.06 -3.65 -4.18
CA ILE A 448 -19.34 -4.39 -3.13
C ILE A 448 -17.83 -4.23 -3.29
N ASN A 449 -17.11 -4.22 -2.17
CA ASN A 449 -15.67 -4.44 -2.15
C ASN A 449 -15.40 -5.87 -1.68
N ALA A 450 -14.56 -6.59 -2.42
CA ALA A 450 -14.14 -7.93 -2.05
C ALA A 450 -12.79 -7.86 -1.33
N LEU A 451 -12.70 -8.53 -0.16
CA LEU A 451 -11.51 -8.58 0.66
C LEU A 451 -11.09 -10.03 0.92
N PHE A 452 -9.81 -10.21 1.10
CA PHE A 452 -9.18 -11.43 1.58
C PHE A 452 -8.05 -11.06 2.53
N VAL A 453 -7.94 -11.76 3.65
CA VAL A 453 -6.79 -11.75 4.54
C VAL A 453 -6.41 -13.17 4.90
N GLY A 454 -5.12 -13.46 4.97
CA GLY A 454 -4.66 -14.80 5.36
C GLY A 454 -3.17 -14.82 5.66
N CYS A 455 -2.77 -15.75 6.52
CA CYS A 455 -1.39 -15.94 6.98
C CYS A 455 -0.91 -17.37 6.74
N ALA A 456 0.38 -17.54 6.44
CA ALA A 456 1.01 -18.83 6.15
C ALA A 456 2.54 -18.81 6.37
N PRO A 457 3.21 -19.98 6.55
CA PRO A 457 2.59 -21.24 6.93
C PRO A 457 2.12 -21.21 8.38
N MET A 458 0.99 -21.83 8.69
CA MET A 458 0.49 -21.98 10.06
C MET A 458 1.07 -23.26 10.67
N GLU A 459 2.13 -23.10 11.42
CA GLU A 459 2.82 -24.20 12.10
C GLU A 459 2.65 -24.07 13.62
N SER A 460 2.55 -25.20 14.33
CA SER A 460 2.32 -25.17 15.78
C SER A 460 3.50 -24.63 16.60
N ALA A 461 4.70 -24.62 16.04
CA ALA A 461 5.94 -24.27 16.72
C ALA A 461 6.52 -22.90 16.32
N SER A 462 6.02 -22.27 15.27
CA SER A 462 6.55 -20.98 14.78
C SER A 462 5.46 -20.08 14.24
N PRO A 463 5.61 -18.74 14.37
CA PRO A 463 4.71 -17.78 13.74
C PRO A 463 4.73 -17.92 12.21
N PRO A 464 3.67 -17.53 11.51
CA PRO A 464 3.65 -17.50 10.05
C PRO A 464 4.76 -16.60 9.49
N ARG A 465 5.15 -16.83 8.23
CA ARG A 465 6.22 -16.07 7.56
C ARG A 465 5.70 -15.01 6.61
N ILE A 466 4.43 -15.08 6.27
CA ILE A 466 3.76 -14.11 5.41
C ILE A 466 2.30 -13.97 5.81
N CYS A 467 1.81 -12.75 5.90
CA CYS A 467 0.39 -12.45 5.91
C CYS A 467 0.05 -11.61 4.68
N LEU A 468 -1.06 -11.92 4.02
CA LEU A 468 -1.53 -11.26 2.78
C LEU A 468 -2.86 -10.57 3.01
N LEU A 469 -3.02 -9.40 2.36
CA LEU A 469 -4.32 -8.81 2.11
C LEU A 469 -4.49 -8.59 0.60
N VAL A 470 -5.67 -8.93 0.08
CA VAL A 470 -6.11 -8.60 -1.29
C VAL A 470 -7.45 -7.89 -1.20
N LEU A 471 -7.55 -6.73 -1.84
CA LEU A 471 -8.80 -5.96 -1.95
C LEU A 471 -9.06 -5.62 -3.43
N VAL A 472 -10.29 -5.83 -3.88
CA VAL A 472 -10.79 -5.38 -5.18
C VAL A 472 -11.98 -4.48 -4.93
N GLU A 473 -11.89 -3.21 -5.35
CA GLU A 473 -13.01 -2.28 -5.29
C GLU A 473 -14.04 -2.59 -6.39
N ASP A 474 -15.29 -2.31 -6.06
CA ASP A 474 -16.42 -2.46 -6.98
C ASP A 474 -16.48 -3.86 -7.63
N ALA A 475 -16.25 -4.88 -6.82
CA ALA A 475 -16.22 -6.28 -7.23
C ALA A 475 -17.63 -6.76 -7.64
N LYS A 476 -17.69 -7.79 -8.52
CA LYS A 476 -18.96 -8.38 -8.97
C LYS A 476 -19.50 -9.44 -8.01
N GLU A 477 -18.60 -10.22 -7.45
CA GLU A 477 -18.89 -11.35 -6.57
C GLU A 477 -17.85 -11.37 -5.44
N GLY A 478 -18.22 -11.61 -4.20
CA GLY A 478 -17.37 -11.53 -3.02
C GLY A 478 -15.98 -12.17 -3.16
N SER A 479 -15.74 -13.24 -2.41
CA SER A 479 -14.40 -13.88 -2.30
C SER A 479 -13.85 -14.45 -3.61
N SER A 480 -14.72 -14.83 -4.57
CA SER A 480 -14.28 -15.28 -5.90
C SER A 480 -13.41 -14.27 -6.66
N ASN A 481 -13.47 -12.99 -6.29
CA ASN A 481 -12.64 -11.95 -6.91
C ASN A 481 -11.21 -11.91 -6.39
N THR A 482 -10.98 -12.20 -5.11
CA THR A 482 -9.69 -12.05 -4.43
C THR A 482 -8.94 -13.38 -4.25
N LEU A 483 -9.64 -14.49 -4.07
CA LEU A 483 -9.04 -15.82 -3.83
C LEU A 483 -8.07 -16.28 -4.93
N PRO A 484 -8.33 -16.08 -6.25
CA PRO A 484 -7.37 -16.47 -7.27
C PRO A 484 -6.03 -15.77 -7.16
N VAL A 485 -6.02 -14.48 -6.73
CA VAL A 485 -4.79 -13.73 -6.50
C VAL A 485 -4.06 -14.28 -5.27
N ALA A 486 -4.79 -14.48 -4.16
CA ALA A 486 -4.22 -15.04 -2.94
C ALA A 486 -3.60 -16.43 -3.18
N TYR A 487 -4.28 -17.29 -3.95
CA TYR A 487 -3.77 -18.60 -4.36
C TYR A 487 -2.43 -18.50 -5.09
N GLN A 488 -2.37 -17.64 -6.12
CA GLN A 488 -1.15 -17.46 -6.91
C GLN A 488 0.01 -16.94 -6.06
N VAL A 489 -0.25 -15.96 -5.19
CA VAL A 489 0.78 -15.36 -4.36
C VAL A 489 1.30 -16.34 -3.29
N PHE A 490 0.43 -17.06 -2.58
CA PHE A 490 0.85 -18.08 -1.62
C PHE A 490 1.61 -19.24 -2.29
N LYS A 491 1.15 -19.69 -3.45
CA LYS A 491 1.85 -20.72 -4.24
C LYS A 491 3.25 -20.26 -4.62
N TRP A 492 3.36 -19.05 -5.18
CA TRP A 492 4.64 -18.48 -5.55
C TRP A 492 5.59 -18.36 -4.34
N TYR A 493 5.06 -17.91 -3.19
CA TYR A 493 5.84 -17.76 -1.98
C TYR A 493 6.34 -19.10 -1.45
N ALA A 494 5.49 -20.12 -1.43
CA ALA A 494 5.88 -21.48 -1.07
C ALA A 494 7.01 -22.03 -1.95
N GLU A 495 6.91 -21.82 -3.26
CA GLU A 495 7.88 -22.32 -4.24
C GLU A 495 9.21 -21.56 -4.23
N ASN A 496 9.22 -20.29 -3.85
CA ASN A 496 10.38 -19.41 -4.00
C ASN A 496 11.00 -18.93 -2.69
N ARG A 497 10.33 -19.05 -1.53
CA ARG A 497 10.79 -18.50 -0.24
C ARG A 497 10.77 -19.50 0.92
N LEU A 498 10.10 -20.65 0.77
CA LEU A 498 10.00 -21.67 1.82
C LEU A 498 10.79 -22.95 1.51
N LYS A 499 11.47 -23.03 0.39
CA LYS A 499 12.35 -24.16 0.01
C LYS A 499 13.68 -24.08 0.73
#